data_3fd5a1c8ec467b34249f607d15d424ed
#
_entry.id   3fd5a1c8ec467b34249f607d15d424ed
#
_cell.length_a   1.000
_cell.length_b   1.000
_cell.length_c   1.000
_cell.angle_alpha   90.00
_cell.angle_beta   90.00
_cell.angle_gamma   90.00
#
_symmetry.space_group_name_H-M   'P 1'
#
loop_
_entity.id
_entity.type
_entity.pdbx_description
1 polymer ?
#
loop_
_entity_poly.entity_id
_entity_poly.type
_entity_poly.pdbx_seq_one_letter_code
_entity_poly.pdbx_strand_id
1 'polypeptide(L)'
;VGPITRIRKRITKRRRAGHPPVVMFDFDGVVADSFEVFYAEFTTAMRELGFDKLETREDLLKLMEGNAIKGLLRLGFPVWKLRQLSEEFRPRIEAANARVEPFEGMIELLSELAGSHPTYVITSNQTSAVEAFLRKHAVENIIEVIGADKEHSKIKKIRKVRKRHPGHAAWYIGDTKGDMVEANIAGATSVAVAWGWHSVETLQKGRPDHVVYHQDSLRSLFLPNA
;
A
#
# COMPACT_ATOMS: atom_id res chain seq x y z
N VAL A 1 14.09 18.90 4.59
CA VAL A 1 13.13 18.54 3.52
C VAL A 1 13.89 17.63 2.55
N GLY A 2 13.55 16.32 2.56
CA GLY A 2 14.19 15.33 1.69
C GLY A 2 13.82 15.53 0.21
N PRO A 3 14.58 14.99 -0.73
CA PRO A 3 14.36 15.22 -2.15
C PRO A 3 13.05 14.60 -2.64
N ILE A 4 12.28 15.38 -3.41
CA ILE A 4 11.14 14.91 -4.21
C ILE A 4 11.64 14.76 -5.64
N THR A 5 11.75 13.52 -6.12
CA THR A 5 12.16 13.26 -7.51
C THR A 5 10.91 13.18 -8.40
N ARG A 6 10.72 14.18 -9.24
CA ARG A 6 9.64 14.22 -10.22
C ARG A 6 10.03 13.47 -11.48
N ILE A 7 9.47 12.29 -11.72
CA ILE A 7 9.89 11.38 -12.80
C ILE A 7 9.15 11.62 -14.13
N ARG A 8 7.98 12.27 -14.14
CA ARG A 8 7.20 12.54 -15.35
C ARG A 8 6.52 13.91 -15.32
N LYS A 9 6.75 14.70 -16.37
CA LYS A 9 5.80 15.75 -16.76
C LYS A 9 4.57 15.07 -17.41
N ARG A 10 3.69 14.46 -16.61
CA ARG A 10 2.31 14.32 -17.03
C ARG A 10 1.76 15.75 -17.03
N ILE A 11 1.23 16.23 -18.15
CA ILE A 11 0.45 17.47 -18.20
C ILE A 11 -0.61 17.30 -17.12
N THR A 12 -0.34 17.84 -15.94
CA THR A 12 -1.33 17.97 -14.88
C THR A 12 -2.44 18.80 -15.48
N LYS A 13 -3.57 18.14 -15.84
CA LYS A 13 -4.80 18.85 -16.08
C LYS A 13 -4.90 19.89 -14.98
N ARG A 14 -4.87 21.19 -15.38
CA ARG A 14 -4.95 22.36 -14.51
C ARG A 14 -5.73 22.00 -13.26
N ARG A 15 -5.12 22.19 -12.07
CA ARG A 15 -5.86 22.27 -10.82
C ARG A 15 -7.07 23.14 -11.07
N ARG A 16 -8.25 22.54 -11.19
CA ARG A 16 -9.48 23.33 -11.08
C ARG A 16 -9.46 23.81 -9.64
N ALA A 17 -9.29 25.11 -9.46
CA ALA A 17 -9.41 25.76 -8.18
C ALA A 17 -10.74 25.33 -7.55
N GLY A 18 -10.72 24.68 -6.39
CA GLY A 18 -11.93 24.46 -5.62
C GLY A 18 -11.95 23.28 -4.65
N HIS A 19 -11.34 22.15 -4.94
CA HIS A 19 -11.46 20.97 -4.07
C HIS A 19 -10.10 20.40 -3.66
N PRO A 20 -9.88 20.08 -2.36
CA PRO A 20 -8.68 19.37 -1.93
C PRO A 20 -8.62 18.02 -2.64
N PRO A 21 -7.42 17.49 -2.96
CA PRO A 21 -7.29 16.19 -3.57
C PRO A 21 -7.84 15.08 -2.65
N VAL A 22 -8.39 14.02 -3.23
CA VAL A 22 -8.65 12.79 -2.47
C VAL A 22 -7.37 11.98 -2.38
N VAL A 23 -7.00 11.59 -1.16
CA VAL A 23 -5.76 10.89 -0.84
C VAL A 23 -6.08 9.46 -0.44
N MET A 24 -5.42 8.51 -1.06
CA MET A 24 -5.60 7.08 -0.78
C MET A 24 -4.23 6.49 -0.43
N PHE A 25 -4.15 5.84 0.71
CA PHE A 25 -2.95 5.17 1.20
C PHE A 25 -3.07 3.66 1.04
N ASP A 26 -2.01 3.00 0.58
CA ASP A 26 -1.82 1.61 0.97
C ASP A 26 -1.53 1.54 2.47
N PHE A 27 -1.68 0.36 3.06
CA PHE A 27 -1.46 0.15 4.48
C PHE A 27 -0.08 -0.46 4.76
N ASP A 28 0.14 -1.69 4.29
CA ASP A 28 1.37 -2.43 4.49
C ASP A 28 2.53 -1.78 3.72
N GLY A 29 3.66 -1.55 4.37
CA GLY A 29 4.82 -0.89 3.77
C GLY A 29 4.68 0.63 3.54
N VAL A 30 3.51 1.22 3.82
CA VAL A 30 3.27 2.66 3.70
C VAL A 30 3.00 3.29 5.05
N VAL A 31 1.94 2.86 5.73
CA VAL A 31 1.55 3.32 7.08
C VAL A 31 2.16 2.40 8.12
N ALA A 32 2.07 1.09 7.91
CA ALA A 32 2.50 0.03 8.80
C ALA A 32 3.82 -0.57 8.36
N ASP A 33 4.79 -0.66 9.28
CA ASP A 33 6.06 -1.37 9.09
C ASP A 33 5.83 -2.87 9.31
N SER A 34 5.23 -3.50 8.32
CA SER A 34 4.73 -4.88 8.41
C SER A 34 5.61 -5.93 7.73
N PHE A 35 6.69 -5.53 7.03
CA PHE A 35 7.46 -6.46 6.19
C PHE A 35 8.03 -7.65 6.98
N GLU A 36 8.69 -7.39 8.10
CA GLU A 36 9.32 -8.46 8.90
C GLU A 36 8.30 -9.42 9.49
N VAL A 37 7.16 -8.89 9.92
CA VAL A 37 6.05 -9.69 10.45
C VAL A 37 5.46 -10.56 9.33
N PHE A 38 5.20 -9.96 8.16
CA PHE A 38 4.69 -10.68 6.99
C PHE A 38 5.67 -11.78 6.54
N TYR A 39 6.96 -11.44 6.42
CA TYR A 39 8.01 -12.36 5.99
C TYR A 39 8.09 -13.57 6.92
N ALA A 40 8.14 -13.35 8.23
CA ALA A 40 8.23 -14.42 9.22
C ALA A 40 7.03 -15.38 9.17
N GLU A 41 5.81 -14.83 9.14
CA GLU A 41 4.59 -15.64 9.14
C GLU A 41 4.40 -16.37 7.78
N PHE A 42 4.71 -15.69 6.67
CA PHE A 42 4.59 -16.28 5.34
C PHE A 42 5.58 -17.43 5.11
N THR A 43 6.86 -17.21 5.44
CA THR A 43 7.90 -18.24 5.27
C THR A 43 7.68 -19.42 6.20
N THR A 44 7.13 -19.18 7.41
CA THR A 44 6.75 -20.25 8.32
C THR A 44 5.62 -21.10 7.74
N ALA A 45 4.55 -20.48 7.26
CA ALA A 45 3.44 -21.20 6.63
C ALA A 45 3.89 -21.98 5.38
N MET A 46 4.77 -21.39 4.56
CA MET A 46 5.33 -22.06 3.39
C MET A 46 6.15 -23.29 3.75
N ARG A 47 6.99 -23.19 4.79
CA ARG A 47 7.85 -24.29 5.27
C ARG A 47 7.02 -25.43 5.85
N GLU A 48 5.97 -25.13 6.62
CA GLU A 48 5.04 -26.13 7.17
C GLU A 48 4.28 -26.88 6.07
N LEU A 49 4.05 -26.23 4.93
CA LEU A 49 3.51 -26.87 3.73
C LEU A 49 4.56 -27.62 2.89
N GLY A 50 5.80 -27.75 3.40
CA GLY A 50 6.88 -28.44 2.70
C GLY A 50 7.40 -27.71 1.48
N PHE A 51 7.37 -26.37 1.48
CA PHE A 51 7.89 -25.53 0.41
C PHE A 51 8.93 -24.56 0.95
N ASP A 52 10.19 -24.81 0.64
CA ASP A 52 11.38 -24.13 1.16
C ASP A 52 12.11 -23.22 0.14
N LYS A 53 11.48 -22.92 -0.99
CA LYS A 53 12.10 -22.11 -2.06
C LYS A 53 12.03 -20.59 -1.86
N LEU A 54 11.47 -20.12 -0.75
CA LEU A 54 11.37 -18.70 -0.39
C LEU A 54 12.08 -18.47 0.94
N GLU A 55 13.40 -18.56 0.91
CA GLU A 55 14.23 -18.52 2.13
C GLU A 55 14.75 -17.13 2.45
N THR A 56 14.82 -16.26 1.44
CA THR A 56 15.37 -14.91 1.61
C THR A 56 14.30 -13.83 1.46
N ARG A 57 14.59 -12.65 2.03
CA ARG A 57 13.73 -11.47 1.82
C ARG A 57 13.61 -11.11 0.35
N GLU A 58 14.71 -11.23 -0.41
CA GLU A 58 14.76 -10.97 -1.85
C GLU A 58 13.83 -11.90 -2.63
N ASP A 59 13.72 -13.16 -2.24
CA ASP A 59 12.81 -14.12 -2.89
C ASP A 59 11.36 -13.70 -2.70
N LEU A 60 10.98 -13.30 -1.47
CA LEU A 60 9.65 -12.79 -1.18
C LEU A 60 9.36 -11.48 -1.93
N LEU A 61 10.29 -10.54 -1.91
CA LEU A 61 10.15 -9.26 -2.62
C LEU A 61 9.97 -9.48 -4.13
N LYS A 62 10.75 -10.37 -4.74
CA LYS A 62 10.59 -10.76 -6.16
C LYS A 62 9.22 -11.39 -6.42
N LEU A 63 8.73 -12.23 -5.50
CA LEU A 63 7.40 -12.81 -5.59
C LEU A 63 6.31 -11.72 -5.60
N MET A 64 6.48 -10.69 -4.79
CA MET A 64 5.54 -9.55 -4.65
C MET A 64 5.67 -8.52 -5.78
N GLU A 65 6.68 -8.57 -6.65
CA GLU A 65 6.78 -7.68 -7.82
C GLU A 65 5.63 -7.85 -8.83
N GLY A 66 4.88 -8.94 -8.74
CA GLY A 66 3.80 -9.27 -9.65
C GLY A 66 2.63 -9.96 -8.95
N ASN A 67 1.96 -10.86 -9.67
CA ASN A 67 0.92 -11.68 -9.06
C ASN A 67 1.57 -12.82 -8.26
N ALA A 68 1.51 -12.74 -6.93
CA ALA A 68 2.16 -13.68 -6.01
C ALA A 68 1.73 -15.14 -6.24
N ILE A 69 0.44 -15.39 -6.52
CA ILE A 69 -0.06 -16.74 -6.82
C ILE A 69 0.60 -17.31 -8.08
N LYS A 70 0.66 -16.51 -9.15
CA LYS A 70 1.34 -16.92 -10.39
C LYS A 70 2.84 -17.13 -10.16
N GLY A 71 3.44 -16.32 -9.31
CA GLY A 71 4.84 -16.46 -8.90
C GLY A 71 5.08 -17.78 -8.17
N LEU A 72 4.26 -18.11 -7.17
CA LEU A 72 4.32 -19.37 -6.43
C LEU A 72 4.20 -20.58 -7.35
N LEU A 73 3.23 -20.56 -8.27
CA LEU A 73 3.04 -21.66 -9.23
C LEU A 73 4.25 -21.83 -10.15
N ARG A 74 4.88 -20.73 -10.60
CA ARG A 74 6.13 -20.80 -11.41
C ARG A 74 7.31 -21.36 -10.63
N LEU A 75 7.38 -21.13 -9.33
CA LEU A 75 8.37 -21.73 -8.44
C LEU A 75 8.09 -23.21 -8.15
N GLY A 76 6.94 -23.73 -8.59
CA GLY A 76 6.52 -25.12 -8.43
C GLY A 76 5.69 -25.36 -7.17
N PHE A 77 5.11 -24.33 -6.55
CA PHE A 77 4.17 -24.52 -5.46
C PHE A 77 2.93 -25.27 -5.97
N PRO A 78 2.49 -26.35 -5.29
CA PRO A 78 1.38 -27.16 -5.73
C PRO A 78 0.05 -26.38 -5.71
N VAL A 79 -0.67 -26.35 -6.84
CA VAL A 79 -1.93 -25.60 -6.96
C VAL A 79 -2.98 -26.02 -5.92
N TRP A 80 -3.04 -27.31 -5.57
CA TRP A 80 -3.98 -27.83 -4.56
C TRP A 80 -3.66 -27.40 -3.14
N LYS A 81 -2.43 -26.93 -2.84
CA LYS A 81 -2.03 -26.38 -1.54
C LYS A 81 -2.34 -24.89 -1.40
N LEU A 82 -2.75 -24.18 -2.47
CA LEU A 82 -3.05 -22.75 -2.39
C LEU A 82 -4.18 -22.43 -1.39
N ARG A 83 -5.20 -23.28 -1.33
CA ARG A 83 -6.28 -23.14 -0.37
C ARG A 83 -5.75 -23.32 1.06
N GLN A 84 -4.99 -24.39 1.30
CA GLN A 84 -4.39 -24.67 2.60
C GLN A 84 -3.46 -23.54 3.03
N LEU A 85 -2.62 -23.02 2.12
CA LEU A 85 -1.78 -21.84 2.40
C LEU A 85 -2.62 -20.66 2.87
N SER A 86 -3.73 -20.37 2.19
CA SER A 86 -4.61 -19.26 2.58
C SER A 86 -5.27 -19.50 3.96
N GLU A 87 -5.69 -20.72 4.25
CA GLU A 87 -6.33 -21.10 5.50
C GLU A 87 -5.36 -21.07 6.69
N GLU A 88 -4.09 -21.41 6.49
CA GLU A 88 -3.05 -21.40 7.52
C GLU A 88 -2.43 -20.02 7.72
N PHE A 89 -2.14 -19.31 6.62
CA PHE A 89 -1.46 -18.02 6.68
C PHE A 89 -2.37 -16.90 7.20
N ARG A 90 -3.64 -16.87 6.80
CA ARG A 90 -4.55 -15.78 7.18
C ARG A 90 -4.69 -15.62 8.69
N PRO A 91 -5.00 -16.63 9.50
CA PRO A 91 -5.11 -16.47 10.94
C PRO A 91 -3.80 -16.04 11.60
N ARG A 92 -2.65 -16.47 11.05
CA ARG A 92 -1.33 -16.10 11.55
C ARG A 92 -1.05 -14.63 11.34
N ILE A 93 -1.26 -14.13 10.12
CA ILE A 93 -1.04 -12.72 9.84
C ILE A 93 -2.02 -11.82 10.59
N GLU A 94 -3.28 -12.26 10.78
CA GLU A 94 -4.25 -11.54 11.59
C GLU A 94 -3.80 -11.43 13.06
N ALA A 95 -3.32 -12.52 13.64
CA ALA A 95 -2.77 -12.51 15.01
C ALA A 95 -1.47 -11.69 15.10
N ALA A 96 -0.63 -11.75 14.07
CA ALA A 96 0.63 -11.03 14.03
C ALA A 96 0.47 -9.53 13.82
N ASN A 97 -0.62 -9.08 13.21
CA ASN A 97 -0.93 -7.65 12.99
C ASN A 97 -0.95 -6.83 14.28
N ALA A 98 -1.25 -7.44 15.44
CA ALA A 98 -1.19 -6.75 16.73
C ALA A 98 0.23 -6.27 17.10
N ARG A 99 1.28 -6.89 16.51
CA ARG A 99 2.71 -6.57 16.72
C ARG A 99 3.25 -5.56 15.73
N VAL A 100 2.48 -5.25 14.69
CA VAL A 100 2.88 -4.29 13.65
C VAL A 100 2.81 -2.88 14.24
N GLU A 101 3.86 -2.10 14.02
CA GLU A 101 3.93 -0.71 14.42
C GLU A 101 3.91 0.20 13.18
N PRO A 102 3.52 1.48 13.31
CA PRO A 102 3.59 2.42 12.19
C PRO A 102 5.02 2.82 11.86
N PHE A 103 5.27 3.22 10.63
CA PHE A 103 6.48 3.97 10.32
C PHE A 103 6.50 5.29 11.09
N GLU A 104 7.69 5.73 11.49
CA GLU A 104 7.90 6.98 12.24
C GLU A 104 7.25 8.18 11.51
N GLY A 105 6.48 8.98 12.23
CA GLY A 105 5.79 10.16 11.71
C GLY A 105 4.59 9.90 10.80
N MET A 106 4.26 8.64 10.51
CA MET A 106 3.15 8.32 9.60
C MET A 106 1.77 8.49 10.22
N ILE A 107 1.64 8.27 11.53
CA ILE A 107 0.35 8.46 12.23
C ILE A 107 -0.03 9.94 12.25
N GLU A 108 0.94 10.79 12.57
CA GLU A 108 0.76 12.25 12.59
C GLU A 108 0.40 12.76 11.19
N LEU A 109 1.16 12.35 10.18
CA LEU A 109 0.91 12.74 8.80
C LEU A 109 -0.46 12.27 8.29
N LEU A 110 -0.83 11.02 8.57
CA LEU A 110 -2.11 10.45 8.17
C LEU A 110 -3.27 11.21 8.83
N SER A 111 -3.14 11.54 10.12
CA SER A 111 -4.13 12.31 10.88
C SER A 111 -4.29 13.75 10.36
N GLU A 112 -3.18 14.42 10.05
CA GLU A 112 -3.19 15.77 9.47
C GLU A 112 -3.88 15.77 8.09
N LEU A 113 -3.55 14.80 7.24
CA LEU A 113 -4.15 14.68 5.92
C LEU A 113 -5.64 14.33 6.01
N ALA A 114 -6.02 13.43 6.90
CA ALA A 114 -7.41 13.08 7.12
C ALA A 114 -8.26 14.25 7.66
N GLY A 115 -7.64 15.18 8.40
CA GLY A 115 -8.28 16.40 8.88
C GLY A 115 -8.51 17.47 7.78
N SER A 116 -7.78 17.41 6.67
CA SER A 116 -7.78 18.43 5.63
C SER A 116 -8.17 17.93 4.23
N HIS A 117 -8.12 16.63 4.00
CA HIS A 117 -8.36 15.98 2.70
C HIS A 117 -9.30 14.79 2.86
N PRO A 118 -10.18 14.50 1.89
CA PRO A 118 -10.87 13.21 1.84
C PRO A 118 -9.83 12.07 1.78
N THR A 119 -9.68 11.32 2.88
CA THR A 119 -8.62 10.31 3.03
C THR A 119 -9.20 8.91 3.18
N TYR A 120 -8.60 7.97 2.48
CA TYR A 120 -8.96 6.55 2.46
C TYR A 120 -7.74 5.67 2.68
N VAL A 121 -7.96 4.48 3.24
CA VAL A 121 -6.96 3.41 3.22
C VAL A 121 -7.45 2.31 2.29
N ILE A 122 -6.61 1.91 1.33
CA ILE A 122 -6.91 0.85 0.34
C ILE A 122 -5.84 -0.22 0.50
N THR A 123 -6.23 -1.39 0.97
CA THR A 123 -5.28 -2.45 1.33
C THR A 123 -5.68 -3.82 0.80
N SER A 124 -4.73 -4.72 0.68
CA SER A 124 -4.96 -6.16 0.47
C SER A 124 -5.21 -6.92 1.77
N ASN A 125 -5.10 -6.25 2.92
CA ASN A 125 -5.41 -6.79 4.24
C ASN A 125 -6.93 -6.78 4.50
N GLN A 126 -7.37 -7.40 5.60
CA GLN A 126 -8.78 -7.35 6.04
C GLN A 126 -9.13 -5.94 6.56
N THR A 127 -10.32 -5.45 6.25
CA THR A 127 -10.80 -4.14 6.71
C THR A 127 -10.70 -4.01 8.23
N SER A 128 -11.19 -5.02 8.96
CA SER A 128 -11.25 -5.01 10.44
C SER A 128 -9.86 -4.93 11.09
N ALA A 129 -8.86 -5.57 10.51
CA ALA A 129 -7.48 -5.53 11.01
C ALA A 129 -6.89 -4.12 10.90
N VAL A 130 -7.07 -3.47 9.76
CA VAL A 130 -6.57 -2.11 9.55
C VAL A 130 -7.33 -1.10 10.39
N GLU A 131 -8.66 -1.23 10.51
CA GLU A 131 -9.45 -0.38 11.41
C GLU A 131 -9.04 -0.55 12.89
N ALA A 132 -8.68 -1.76 13.33
CA ALA A 132 -8.18 -2.01 14.67
C ALA A 132 -6.82 -1.31 14.90
N PHE A 133 -5.92 -1.37 13.90
CA PHE A 133 -4.65 -0.65 13.94
C PHE A 133 -4.86 0.87 14.03
N LEU A 134 -5.71 1.44 13.17
CA LEU A 134 -6.00 2.88 13.18
C LEU A 134 -6.58 3.33 14.53
N ARG A 135 -7.50 2.54 15.12
CA ARG A 135 -8.02 2.80 16.48
C ARG A 135 -6.95 2.73 17.56
N LYS A 136 -6.06 1.71 17.51
CA LYS A 136 -4.92 1.57 18.46
C LYS A 136 -4.07 2.84 18.48
N HIS A 137 -3.87 3.46 17.32
CA HIS A 137 -3.05 4.66 17.15
C HIS A 137 -3.85 5.97 17.11
N ALA A 138 -5.11 5.96 17.53
CA ALA A 138 -6.00 7.12 17.60
C ALA A 138 -6.10 7.94 16.30
N VAL A 139 -6.00 7.27 15.14
CA VAL A 139 -6.20 7.91 13.84
C VAL A 139 -7.69 8.06 13.57
N GLU A 140 -8.12 9.30 13.41
CA GLU A 140 -9.52 9.68 13.16
C GLU A 140 -9.69 10.24 11.72
N ASN A 141 -10.96 10.46 11.33
CA ASN A 141 -11.34 11.12 10.07
C ASN A 141 -10.94 10.37 8.77
N ILE A 142 -10.51 9.12 8.86
CA ILE A 142 -10.42 8.26 7.67
C ILE A 142 -11.85 7.93 7.21
N ILE A 143 -12.17 8.30 5.97
CA ILE A 143 -13.54 8.13 5.46
C ILE A 143 -13.91 6.65 5.37
N GLU A 144 -13.01 5.83 4.85
CA GLU A 144 -13.23 4.39 4.74
C GLU A 144 -11.91 3.63 4.59
N VAL A 145 -11.83 2.49 5.24
CA VAL A 145 -10.86 1.44 4.92
C VAL A 145 -11.51 0.46 3.93
N ILE A 146 -10.87 0.23 2.78
CA ILE A 146 -11.35 -0.69 1.76
C ILE A 146 -10.38 -1.87 1.67
N GLY A 147 -10.66 -2.91 2.44
CA GLY A 147 -9.87 -4.14 2.52
C GLY A 147 -10.17 -5.16 1.42
N ALA A 148 -9.52 -6.33 1.50
CA ALA A 148 -9.72 -7.44 0.58
C ALA A 148 -11.12 -8.07 0.70
N ASP A 149 -11.72 -8.00 1.87
CA ASP A 149 -13.09 -8.45 2.16
C ASP A 149 -14.15 -7.65 1.40
N LYS A 150 -13.88 -6.38 1.08
CA LYS A 150 -14.80 -5.51 0.33
C LYS A 150 -14.60 -5.60 -1.20
N GLU A 151 -13.36 -5.70 -1.65
CA GLU A 151 -13.00 -5.80 -3.07
C GLU A 151 -11.53 -6.28 -3.18
N HIS A 152 -11.26 -7.26 -4.01
CA HIS A 152 -9.90 -7.78 -4.20
C HIS A 152 -9.02 -6.90 -5.11
N SER A 153 -9.61 -6.20 -6.08
CA SER A 153 -8.86 -5.40 -7.05
C SER A 153 -8.60 -3.99 -6.55
N LYS A 154 -7.34 -3.63 -6.31
CA LYS A 154 -6.94 -2.26 -5.96
C LYS A 154 -7.38 -1.24 -7.04
N ILE A 155 -7.31 -1.61 -8.31
CA ILE A 155 -7.79 -0.78 -9.43
C ILE A 155 -9.28 -0.42 -9.25
N LYS A 156 -10.12 -1.41 -8.90
CA LYS A 156 -11.55 -1.17 -8.67
C LYS A 156 -11.79 -0.32 -7.43
N LYS A 157 -11.05 -0.56 -6.33
CA LYS A 157 -11.12 0.25 -5.10
C LYS A 157 -10.80 1.72 -5.40
N ILE A 158 -9.67 2.00 -6.06
CA ILE A 158 -9.25 3.35 -6.45
C ILE A 158 -10.31 4.01 -7.34
N ARG A 159 -10.82 3.30 -8.35
CA ARG A 159 -11.88 3.82 -9.22
C ARG A 159 -13.18 4.09 -8.47
N LYS A 160 -13.55 3.27 -7.48
CA LYS A 160 -14.73 3.48 -6.62
C LYS A 160 -14.59 4.78 -5.83
N VAL A 161 -13.44 5.01 -5.21
CA VAL A 161 -13.16 6.25 -4.48
C VAL A 161 -13.22 7.46 -5.42
N ARG A 162 -12.56 7.40 -6.59
CA ARG A 162 -12.59 8.48 -7.58
C ARG A 162 -14.00 8.84 -8.05
N LYS A 163 -14.89 7.84 -8.20
CA LYS A 163 -16.29 8.08 -8.56
C LYS A 163 -17.08 8.81 -7.48
N ARG A 164 -16.72 8.62 -6.21
CA ARG A 164 -17.35 9.32 -5.07
C ARG A 164 -16.91 10.78 -4.95
N HIS A 165 -15.78 11.13 -5.56
CA HIS A 165 -15.20 12.47 -5.51
C HIS A 165 -15.03 13.07 -6.91
N PRO A 166 -16.15 13.36 -7.62
CA PRO A 166 -16.08 13.94 -8.96
C PRO A 166 -15.45 15.33 -8.90
N GLY A 167 -14.48 15.59 -9.77
CA GLY A 167 -13.79 16.88 -9.81
C GLY A 167 -12.56 16.99 -8.93
N HIS A 168 -12.36 16.10 -7.97
CA HIS A 168 -11.14 16.04 -7.15
C HIS A 168 -10.00 15.38 -7.93
N ALA A 169 -8.77 15.89 -7.73
CA ALA A 169 -7.58 15.13 -8.08
C ALA A 169 -7.47 13.92 -7.15
N ALA A 170 -7.19 12.74 -7.69
CA ALA A 170 -7.05 11.51 -6.91
C ALA A 170 -5.58 11.10 -6.83
N TRP A 171 -5.09 10.84 -5.63
CA TRP A 171 -3.71 10.46 -5.35
C TRP A 171 -3.70 9.12 -4.64
N TYR A 172 -2.77 8.25 -5.04
CA TYR A 172 -2.56 6.95 -4.40
C TYR A 172 -1.10 6.82 -3.98
N ILE A 173 -0.89 6.55 -2.70
CA ILE A 173 0.41 6.39 -2.05
C ILE A 173 0.62 4.89 -1.83
N GLY A 174 1.72 4.35 -2.36
CA GLY A 174 2.06 2.93 -2.27
C GLY A 174 3.57 2.70 -2.25
N ASP A 175 3.97 1.51 -1.88
CA ASP A 175 5.37 1.12 -1.70
C ASP A 175 5.81 -0.02 -2.62
N THR A 176 4.90 -0.50 -3.48
CA THR A 176 5.24 -1.55 -4.45
C THR A 176 5.14 -1.08 -5.90
N LYS A 177 5.87 -1.76 -6.77
CA LYS A 177 5.73 -1.59 -8.23
C LYS A 177 4.27 -1.85 -8.68
N GLY A 178 3.60 -2.83 -8.05
CA GLY A 178 2.20 -3.17 -8.32
C GLY A 178 1.29 -1.97 -8.06
N ASP A 179 1.46 -1.30 -6.94
CA ASP A 179 0.70 -0.11 -6.56
C ASP A 179 0.80 1.01 -7.60
N MET A 180 2.01 1.27 -8.07
CA MET A 180 2.25 2.30 -9.08
C MET A 180 1.53 1.97 -10.39
N VAL A 181 1.61 0.71 -10.84
CA VAL A 181 0.89 0.26 -12.04
C VAL A 181 -0.62 0.36 -11.86
N GLU A 182 -1.15 -0.10 -10.72
CA GLU A 182 -2.59 -0.12 -10.44
C GLU A 182 -3.17 1.29 -10.29
N ALA A 183 -2.45 2.20 -9.61
CA ALA A 183 -2.81 3.62 -9.51
C ALA A 183 -2.86 4.27 -10.90
N ASN A 184 -1.85 4.04 -11.73
CA ASN A 184 -1.78 4.56 -13.10
C ASN A 184 -2.94 4.05 -13.97
N ILE A 185 -3.25 2.75 -13.92
CA ILE A 185 -4.39 2.14 -14.63
C ILE A 185 -5.73 2.69 -14.11
N ALA A 186 -5.83 2.93 -12.82
CA ALA A 186 -7.02 3.51 -12.21
C ALA A 186 -7.15 5.01 -12.50
N GLY A 187 -6.10 5.67 -13.01
CA GLY A 187 -6.06 7.09 -13.35
C GLY A 187 -5.88 8.00 -12.14
N ALA A 188 -5.30 7.51 -11.06
CA ALA A 188 -4.83 8.31 -9.93
C ALA A 188 -3.38 8.79 -10.17
N THR A 189 -2.98 9.88 -9.51
CA THR A 189 -1.58 10.27 -9.42
C THR A 189 -0.88 9.31 -8.47
N SER A 190 0.16 8.64 -8.94
CA SER A 190 0.88 7.62 -8.16
C SER A 190 2.08 8.24 -7.41
N VAL A 191 2.15 7.97 -6.10
CA VAL A 191 3.26 8.37 -5.23
C VAL A 191 3.91 7.12 -4.67
N ALA A 192 5.15 6.89 -5.03
CA ALA A 192 5.96 5.82 -4.47
C ALA A 192 6.66 6.30 -3.20
N VAL A 193 6.56 5.55 -2.12
CA VAL A 193 7.31 5.79 -0.89
C VAL A 193 8.53 4.85 -0.85
N ALA A 194 9.71 5.42 -0.53
CA ALA A 194 10.98 4.70 -0.59
C ALA A 194 11.36 3.97 0.71
N TRP A 195 10.53 4.10 1.75
CA TRP A 195 10.75 3.41 3.05
C TRP A 195 10.04 2.07 3.16
N GLY A 196 9.22 1.69 2.16
CA GLY A 196 8.43 0.46 2.17
C GLY A 196 9.18 -0.77 1.63
N TRP A 197 8.45 -1.72 1.09
CA TRP A 197 8.96 -3.04 0.72
C TRP A 197 9.86 -3.03 -0.51
N HIS A 198 9.51 -2.30 -1.58
CA HIS A 198 10.29 -2.32 -2.80
C HIS A 198 11.35 -1.22 -2.86
N SER A 199 12.53 -1.58 -3.39
CA SER A 199 13.58 -0.60 -3.68
C SER A 199 13.10 0.46 -4.68
N VAL A 200 13.70 1.65 -4.60
CA VAL A 200 13.39 2.75 -5.53
C VAL A 200 13.54 2.33 -6.99
N GLU A 201 14.54 1.50 -7.30
CA GLU A 201 14.74 0.96 -8.65
C GLU A 201 13.55 0.11 -9.11
N THR A 202 13.01 -0.75 -8.22
CA THR A 202 11.83 -1.56 -8.52
C THR A 202 10.57 -0.71 -8.63
N LEU A 203 10.40 0.29 -7.76
CA LEU A 203 9.30 1.24 -7.82
C LEU A 203 9.28 2.00 -9.15
N GLN A 204 10.43 2.44 -9.65
CA GLN A 204 10.57 3.14 -10.94
C GLN A 204 10.08 2.31 -12.13
N LYS A 205 10.21 0.97 -12.08
CA LYS A 205 9.64 0.06 -13.10
C LYS A 205 8.11 0.17 -13.18
N GLY A 206 7.45 0.56 -12.09
CA GLY A 206 6.00 0.84 -12.01
C GLY A 206 5.60 2.22 -12.55
N ARG A 207 6.57 3.08 -12.89
CA ARG A 207 6.41 4.42 -13.44
C ARG A 207 5.59 5.35 -12.53
N PRO A 208 6.00 5.58 -11.27
CA PRO A 208 5.34 6.54 -10.38
C PRO A 208 5.40 7.96 -10.95
N ASP A 209 4.37 8.76 -10.64
CA ASP A 209 4.38 10.20 -10.93
C ASP A 209 5.32 10.94 -9.97
N HIS A 210 5.43 10.45 -8.71
CA HIS A 210 6.33 10.98 -7.68
C HIS A 210 7.02 9.84 -6.94
N VAL A 211 8.26 10.11 -6.47
CA VAL A 211 8.95 9.28 -5.48
C VAL A 211 9.31 10.17 -4.31
N VAL A 212 8.98 9.73 -3.10
CA VAL A 212 9.29 10.41 -1.85
C VAL A 212 10.11 9.50 -0.95
N TYR A 213 11.09 10.08 -0.24
CA TYR A 213 12.05 9.33 0.57
C TYR A 213 11.78 9.46 2.06
N HIS A 214 11.01 10.47 2.47
CA HIS A 214 10.68 10.76 3.87
C HIS A 214 9.26 11.29 3.99
N GLN A 215 8.66 11.12 5.16
CA GLN A 215 7.30 11.57 5.47
C GLN A 215 7.12 13.07 5.26
N ASP A 216 8.12 13.89 5.57
CA ASP A 216 8.08 15.34 5.33
C ASP A 216 7.99 15.69 3.85
N SER A 217 8.63 14.90 2.98
CA SER A 217 8.49 15.07 1.53
C SER A 217 7.09 14.74 1.06
N LEU A 218 6.47 13.69 1.65
CA LEU A 218 5.08 13.35 1.39
C LEU A 218 4.13 14.45 1.89
N ARG A 219 4.36 14.95 3.11
CA ARG A 219 3.63 16.09 3.69
C ARG A 219 3.63 17.30 2.75
N SER A 220 4.79 17.67 2.23
CA SER A 220 4.97 18.83 1.35
C SER A 220 4.21 18.76 0.02
N LEU A 221 3.81 17.55 -0.43
CA LEU A 221 2.97 17.40 -1.63
C LEU A 221 1.53 17.88 -1.40
N PHE A 222 1.02 17.78 -0.18
CA PHE A 222 -0.37 18.07 0.16
C PHE A 222 -0.53 19.31 1.02
N LEU A 223 0.42 19.57 1.91
CA LEU A 223 0.41 20.65 2.91
C LEU A 223 1.63 21.59 2.70
N PRO A 224 1.71 22.31 1.58
CA PRO A 224 2.92 23.06 1.23
C PRO A 224 3.25 24.24 2.15
N ASN A 225 2.34 24.61 3.06
CA ASN A 225 2.47 25.78 3.97
C ASN A 225 2.39 25.36 5.46
N ALA A 226 2.51 24.09 5.79
CA ALA A 226 2.51 23.59 7.18
C ALA A 226 3.92 23.58 7.77
#